data_5765842a48bac042fbd774e0a3431cc9
#
_entry.id   5765842a48bac042fbd774e0a3431cc9
#
_cell.length_a   1.000
_cell.length_b   1.000
_cell.length_c   1.000
_cell.angle_alpha   90.00
_cell.angle_beta   90.00
_cell.angle_gamma   90.00
#
_symmetry.space_group_name_H-M   'P 1'
#
loop_
_entity.id
_entity.type
_entity.pdbx_description
1 polymer ?
#
loop_
_entity_poly.entity_id
_entity_poly.type
_entity_poly.pdbx_seq_one_letter_code
_entity_poly.pdbx_strand_id
1 'polypeptide(L)'
;STALNLIAEKLHLARESSYNHSALFDDYVDRCDASVLHRLPSGSRIITSDDVFDYMFGVRNFNEGVDRRRDELFQEYASYSNTPLRLHSMDDYETFKKGMKARRSTRTEYVRQRVTNNIRTRSNGESALQYFQHQIRSDALYLLDEPENSLSAEKQILLAEFLEQSARFYGC
;
A
#
# COMPACT_ATOMS: atom_id res chain seq x y z
N SER A 1 -19.67 7.89 -1.19
CA SER A 1 -21.10 8.16 -0.95
C SER A 1 -21.32 8.85 0.40
N THR A 2 -22.13 9.94 0.43
CA THR A 2 -22.42 10.68 1.66
C THR A 2 -23.11 9.81 2.71
N ALA A 3 -24.02 8.93 2.31
CA ALA A 3 -24.72 8.00 3.21
C ALA A 3 -23.77 7.02 3.92
N LEU A 4 -22.83 6.44 3.18
CA LEU A 4 -21.84 5.52 3.78
C LEU A 4 -20.89 6.24 4.74
N ASN A 5 -20.50 7.47 4.41
CA ASN A 5 -19.69 8.30 5.31
C ASN A 5 -20.44 8.62 6.61
N LEU A 6 -21.74 8.92 6.53
CA LEU A 6 -22.57 9.19 7.70
C LEU A 6 -22.69 7.93 8.59
N ILE A 7 -22.92 6.77 7.99
CA ILE A 7 -22.96 5.49 8.73
C ILE A 7 -21.60 5.20 9.39
N ALA A 8 -20.51 5.38 8.64
CA ALA A 8 -19.16 5.17 9.16
C ALA A 8 -18.85 6.08 10.36
N GLU A 9 -19.25 7.36 10.29
CA GLU A 9 -19.06 8.33 11.38
C GLU A 9 -19.86 7.94 12.62
N LYS A 10 -21.16 7.64 12.44
CA LYS A 10 -22.03 7.22 13.57
C LYS A 10 -21.62 5.92 14.21
N LEU A 11 -21.03 5.01 13.47
CA LEU A 11 -20.53 3.73 13.99
C LEU A 11 -19.05 3.80 14.43
N HIS A 12 -18.40 4.97 14.30
CA HIS A 12 -16.99 5.17 14.62
C HIS A 12 -16.08 4.15 13.92
N LEU A 13 -16.35 3.87 12.64
CA LEU A 13 -15.57 2.94 11.86
C LEU A 13 -14.20 3.53 11.51
N ALA A 14 -13.17 2.68 11.55
CA ALA A 14 -11.85 3.08 11.12
C ALA A 14 -11.83 3.42 9.60
N ARG A 15 -11.02 4.40 9.21
CA ARG A 15 -10.80 4.76 7.80
C ARG A 15 -9.35 5.15 7.57
N GLU A 16 -8.87 4.99 6.35
CA GLU A 16 -7.51 5.36 5.93
C GLU A 16 -7.52 6.72 5.22
N SER A 17 -8.36 6.90 4.21
CA SER A 17 -8.47 8.17 3.49
C SER A 17 -9.38 9.18 4.20
N SER A 18 -9.01 10.44 4.11
CA SER A 18 -9.84 11.55 4.59
C SER A 18 -11.02 11.80 3.62
N TYR A 19 -12.12 12.30 4.13
CA TYR A 19 -13.23 12.77 3.31
C TYR A 19 -13.54 14.23 3.61
N ASN A 20 -14.19 14.91 2.67
CA ASN A 20 -14.52 16.32 2.82
C ASN A 20 -15.61 16.50 3.88
N HIS A 21 -15.22 17.08 5.00
CA HIS A 21 -16.15 17.58 5.99
C HIS A 21 -16.76 18.90 5.51
N SER A 22 -18.06 18.99 5.58
CA SER A 22 -18.79 20.24 5.38
C SER A 22 -19.73 20.48 6.56
N ALA A 23 -20.03 21.73 6.86
CA ALA A 23 -20.97 22.06 7.94
C ALA A 23 -22.34 21.39 7.74
N LEU A 24 -22.78 21.22 6.49
CA LEU A 24 -24.00 20.47 6.18
C LEU A 24 -23.89 18.99 6.53
N PHE A 25 -22.73 18.38 6.33
CA PHE A 25 -22.52 16.99 6.69
C PHE A 25 -22.56 16.79 8.21
N ASP A 26 -21.91 17.68 8.94
CA ASP A 26 -21.90 17.64 10.40
C ASP A 26 -23.32 17.81 10.97
N ASP A 27 -24.13 18.71 10.40
CA ASP A 27 -25.55 18.85 10.74
C ASP A 27 -26.36 17.55 10.47
N TYR A 28 -26.05 16.81 9.41
CA TYR A 28 -26.69 15.52 9.13
C TYR A 28 -26.26 14.46 10.16
N VAL A 29 -24.98 14.40 10.47
CA VAL A 29 -24.46 13.49 11.48
C VAL A 29 -25.15 13.75 12.81
N ASP A 30 -25.28 14.99 13.23
CA ASP A 30 -25.92 15.36 14.52
C ASP A 30 -27.40 14.98 14.60
N ARG A 31 -28.12 15.05 13.47
CA ARG A 31 -29.54 14.72 13.39
C ARG A 31 -29.85 13.24 13.24
N CYS A 32 -28.86 12.42 12.97
CA CYS A 32 -29.02 10.97 12.81
C CYS A 32 -28.71 10.26 14.11
N ASP A 33 -29.58 9.35 14.51
CA ASP A 33 -29.34 8.43 15.62
C ASP A 33 -28.95 7.05 15.07
N ALA A 34 -28.02 6.39 15.74
CA ALA A 34 -27.64 5.02 15.45
C ALA A 34 -27.76 4.16 16.72
N SER A 35 -28.44 3.05 16.60
CA SER A 35 -28.50 2.05 17.67
C SER A 35 -27.81 0.78 17.22
N VAL A 36 -26.86 0.31 18.00
CA VAL A 36 -26.10 -0.92 17.73
C VAL A 36 -26.49 -1.95 18.77
N LEU A 37 -27.07 -3.08 18.32
CA LEU A 37 -27.51 -4.14 19.23
C LEU A 37 -26.34 -4.90 19.87
N HIS A 38 -25.21 -4.97 19.17
CA HIS A 38 -24.01 -5.66 19.63
C HIS A 38 -22.79 -4.78 19.40
N ARG A 39 -21.79 -4.94 20.28
CA ARG A 39 -20.52 -4.21 20.13
C ARG A 39 -19.87 -4.56 18.78
N LEU A 40 -19.53 -3.54 18.01
CA LEU A 40 -18.80 -3.72 16.75
C LEU A 40 -17.40 -4.25 17.02
N PRO A 41 -16.91 -5.20 16.22
CA PRO A 41 -15.55 -5.68 16.31
C PRO A 41 -14.53 -4.56 16.02
N SER A 42 -13.37 -4.63 16.67
CA SER A 42 -12.34 -3.60 16.56
C SER A 42 -11.71 -3.44 15.17
N GLY A 43 -11.88 -4.45 14.29
CA GLY A 43 -11.42 -4.43 12.90
C GLY A 43 -12.37 -3.76 11.91
N SER A 44 -13.55 -3.30 12.38
CA SER A 44 -14.58 -2.73 11.52
C SER A 44 -14.14 -1.40 10.91
N ARG A 45 -14.35 -1.25 9.59
CA ARG A 45 -13.88 -0.07 8.84
C ARG A 45 -14.71 0.21 7.59
N ILE A 46 -14.53 1.42 7.07
CA ILE A 46 -14.96 1.79 5.73
C ILE A 46 -13.75 1.70 4.78
N ILE A 47 -13.97 1.19 3.59
CA ILE A 47 -12.99 1.13 2.49
C ILE A 47 -13.62 1.86 1.30
N THR A 48 -12.90 2.85 0.77
CA THR A 48 -13.34 3.67 -0.35
C THR A 48 -12.49 3.41 -1.58
N SER A 49 -12.95 3.85 -2.74
CA SER A 49 -12.14 3.82 -3.97
C SER A 49 -10.83 4.60 -3.83
N ASP A 50 -10.82 5.67 -3.02
CA ASP A 50 -9.60 6.46 -2.77
C ASP A 50 -8.53 5.64 -2.04
N ASP A 51 -8.91 4.80 -1.08
CA ASP A 51 -7.97 3.90 -0.38
C ASP A 51 -7.28 2.94 -1.35
N VAL A 52 -8.04 2.42 -2.33
CA VAL A 52 -7.52 1.53 -3.38
C VAL A 52 -6.53 2.28 -4.28
N PHE A 53 -6.87 3.52 -4.67
CA PHE A 53 -5.98 4.37 -5.48
C PHE A 53 -4.70 4.70 -4.72
N ASP A 54 -4.79 5.11 -3.46
CA ASP A 54 -3.64 5.43 -2.63
C ASP A 54 -2.71 4.23 -2.45
N TYR A 55 -3.26 3.05 -2.25
CA TYR A 55 -2.47 1.81 -2.22
C TYR A 55 -1.73 1.57 -3.54
N MET A 56 -2.41 1.69 -4.69
CA MET A 56 -1.79 1.51 -6.00
C MET A 56 -0.69 2.54 -6.27
N PHE A 57 -0.91 3.79 -5.88
CA PHE A 57 0.09 4.86 -5.94
C PHE A 57 1.28 4.55 -5.04
N GLY A 58 1.04 4.09 -3.82
CA GLY A 58 2.08 3.70 -2.87
C GLY A 58 2.99 2.61 -3.43
N VAL A 59 2.42 1.58 -4.06
CA VAL A 59 3.18 0.50 -4.72
C VAL A 59 4.05 1.03 -5.87
N ARG A 60 3.51 1.93 -6.71
CA ARG A 60 4.27 2.54 -7.81
C ARG A 60 5.42 3.39 -7.30
N ASN A 61 5.15 4.29 -6.36
CA ASN A 61 6.17 5.16 -5.77
C ASN A 61 7.28 4.36 -5.09
N PHE A 62 6.92 3.28 -4.40
CA PHE A 62 7.90 2.37 -3.81
C PHE A 62 8.80 1.75 -4.88
N ASN A 63 8.23 1.21 -5.94
CA ASN A 63 8.98 0.58 -7.03
C ASN A 63 9.89 1.59 -7.74
N GLU A 64 9.41 2.81 -8.02
CA GLU A 64 10.22 3.89 -8.59
C GLU A 64 11.39 4.27 -7.67
N GLY A 65 11.16 4.31 -6.36
CA GLY A 65 12.22 4.53 -5.37
C GLY A 65 13.28 3.42 -5.38
N VAL A 66 12.85 2.17 -5.48
CA VAL A 66 13.74 1.01 -5.60
C VAL A 66 14.56 1.07 -6.90
N ASP A 67 13.93 1.40 -8.03
CA ASP A 67 14.61 1.49 -9.33
C ASP A 67 15.62 2.64 -9.34
N ARG A 68 15.26 3.81 -8.81
CA ARG A 68 16.19 4.94 -8.64
C ARG A 68 17.40 4.54 -7.79
N ARG A 69 17.17 3.87 -6.67
CA ARG A 69 18.26 3.41 -5.80
C ARG A 69 19.15 2.38 -6.49
N ARG A 70 18.57 1.53 -7.33
CA ARG A 70 19.30 0.58 -8.15
C ARG A 70 20.22 1.28 -9.14
N ASP A 71 19.74 2.31 -9.81
CA ASP A 71 20.52 3.10 -10.77
C ASP A 71 21.67 3.86 -10.09
N GLU A 72 21.42 4.49 -8.95
CA GLU A 72 22.45 5.11 -8.14
C GLU A 72 23.58 4.12 -7.78
N LEU A 73 23.23 2.92 -7.34
CA LEU A 73 24.20 1.88 -6.99
C LEU A 73 24.94 1.34 -8.22
N PHE A 74 24.32 1.34 -9.39
CA PHE A 74 25.01 1.01 -10.63
C PHE A 74 26.03 2.07 -11.02
N GLN A 75 25.74 3.34 -10.82
CA GLN A 75 26.68 4.44 -11.04
C GLN A 75 27.80 4.41 -10.00
N GLU A 76 27.45 4.18 -8.73
CA GLU A 76 28.42 4.02 -7.64
C GLU A 76 29.40 2.85 -7.93
N TYR A 77 28.90 1.70 -8.34
CA TYR A 77 29.72 0.57 -8.76
C TYR A 77 30.67 0.92 -9.90
N ALA A 78 30.18 1.59 -10.93
CA ALA A 78 30.98 1.99 -12.09
C ALA A 78 32.11 2.96 -11.68
N SER A 79 31.83 3.90 -10.77
CA SER A 79 32.82 4.84 -10.26
C SER A 79 33.93 4.11 -9.49
N TYR A 80 33.57 3.20 -8.60
CA TYR A 80 34.56 2.44 -7.81
C TYR A 80 35.33 1.41 -8.65
N SER A 81 34.72 0.84 -9.67
CA SER A 81 35.39 -0.11 -10.56
C SER A 81 36.47 0.53 -11.40
N ASN A 82 36.25 1.78 -11.83
CA ASN A 82 37.12 2.50 -12.78
C ASN A 82 38.14 3.42 -12.10
N THR A 83 37.95 3.77 -10.83
CA THR A 83 38.85 4.70 -10.12
C THR A 83 39.95 3.91 -9.40
N PRO A 84 41.25 4.33 -9.49
CA PRO A 84 42.30 3.68 -8.77
C PRO A 84 42.08 3.86 -7.24
N LEU A 85 42.00 2.76 -6.51
CA LEU A 85 41.82 2.76 -5.08
C LEU A 85 43.19 3.10 -4.40
N ARG A 86 43.29 4.29 -3.82
CA ARG A 86 44.44 4.72 -3.03
C ARG A 86 43.95 5.15 -1.66
N LEU A 87 44.65 4.69 -0.62
CA LEU A 87 44.38 5.09 0.76
C LEU A 87 45.41 6.19 1.13
N HIS A 88 44.96 7.42 1.28
CA HIS A 88 45.81 8.54 1.67
C HIS A 88 45.56 8.95 3.11
N SER A 89 44.38 8.71 3.65
CA SER A 89 43.98 9.10 5.01
C SER A 89 43.00 8.04 5.58
N MET A 90 42.83 8.09 6.90
CA MET A 90 41.80 7.29 7.57
C MET A 90 40.37 7.68 7.14
N ASP A 91 40.18 8.93 6.71
CA ASP A 91 38.87 9.38 6.17
C ASP A 91 38.50 8.69 4.85
N ASP A 92 39.51 8.25 4.09
CA ASP A 92 39.31 7.53 2.84
C ASP A 92 38.96 6.03 3.06
N TYR A 93 39.07 5.54 4.29
CA TYR A 93 38.96 4.12 4.60
C TYR A 93 37.59 3.52 4.18
N GLU A 94 36.48 4.23 4.44
CA GLU A 94 35.16 3.76 4.06
C GLU A 94 34.98 3.70 2.52
N THR A 95 35.49 4.69 1.81
CA THR A 95 35.50 4.74 0.34
C THR A 95 36.35 3.61 -0.23
N PHE A 96 37.52 3.38 0.34
CA PHE A 96 38.40 2.27 -0.04
C PHE A 96 37.76 0.92 0.18
N LYS A 97 37.09 0.71 1.31
CA LYS A 97 36.35 -0.52 1.64
C LYS A 97 35.20 -0.77 0.67
N LYS A 98 34.43 0.25 0.32
CA LYS A 98 33.37 0.17 -0.71
C LYS A 98 33.93 -0.20 -2.07
N GLY A 99 35.02 0.42 -2.49
CA GLY A 99 35.72 0.12 -3.74
C GLY A 99 36.28 -1.30 -3.79
N MET A 100 36.87 -1.79 -2.72
CA MET A 100 37.31 -3.18 -2.62
C MET A 100 36.17 -4.17 -2.73
N LYS A 101 35.00 -3.86 -2.11
CA LYS A 101 33.82 -4.70 -2.19
C LYS A 101 33.21 -4.69 -3.60
N ALA A 102 33.17 -3.54 -4.28
CA ALA A 102 32.74 -3.43 -5.66
C ALA A 102 33.60 -4.29 -6.59
N ARG A 103 34.92 -4.29 -6.43
CA ARG A 103 35.83 -5.10 -7.27
C ARG A 103 35.76 -6.61 -7.01
N ARG A 104 35.32 -7.02 -5.83
CA ARG A 104 35.17 -8.44 -5.45
C ARG A 104 33.84 -9.06 -5.82
N SER A 105 32.85 -8.25 -6.23
CA SER A 105 31.51 -8.68 -6.61
C SER A 105 31.21 -8.31 -8.05
N THR A 106 30.28 -9.04 -8.66
CA THR A 106 29.73 -8.61 -9.94
C THR A 106 28.81 -7.39 -9.74
N ARG A 107 28.63 -6.59 -10.80
CA ARG A 107 27.72 -5.43 -10.78
C ARG A 107 26.33 -5.78 -10.22
N THR A 108 25.76 -6.88 -10.70
CA THR A 108 24.43 -7.36 -10.28
C THR A 108 24.41 -7.78 -8.81
N GLU A 109 25.43 -8.44 -8.34
CA GLU A 109 25.55 -8.90 -6.96
C GLU A 109 25.74 -7.73 -5.99
N TYR A 110 26.56 -6.75 -6.36
CA TYR A 110 26.78 -5.52 -5.60
C TYR A 110 25.47 -4.76 -5.33
N VAL A 111 24.62 -4.65 -6.36
CA VAL A 111 23.32 -3.98 -6.27
C VAL A 111 22.31 -4.83 -5.50
N ARG A 112 22.18 -6.12 -5.83
CA ARG A 112 21.21 -7.02 -5.21
C ARG A 112 21.35 -7.14 -3.69
N GLN A 113 22.56 -7.02 -3.16
CA GLN A 113 22.80 -7.05 -1.71
C GLN A 113 22.36 -5.77 -0.97
N ARG A 114 22.05 -4.68 -1.69
CA ARG A 114 21.78 -3.36 -1.12
C ARG A 114 20.42 -2.78 -1.48
N VAL A 115 19.67 -3.43 -2.35
CA VAL A 115 18.34 -3.00 -2.80
C VAL A 115 17.32 -4.06 -2.50
N THR A 116 16.20 -3.65 -1.95
CA THR A 116 15.01 -4.50 -1.79
C THR A 116 14.44 -4.84 -3.19
N ASN A 117 13.79 -5.97 -3.32
CA ASN A 117 13.10 -6.31 -4.56
C ASN A 117 11.87 -5.42 -4.75
N ASN A 118 11.57 -5.07 -6.00
CA ASN A 118 10.33 -4.39 -6.34
C ASN A 118 9.13 -5.23 -5.91
N ILE A 119 8.08 -4.58 -5.46
CA ILE A 119 6.78 -5.22 -5.31
C ILE A 119 6.30 -5.58 -6.71
N ARG A 120 5.88 -6.82 -6.90
CA ARG A 120 5.43 -7.29 -8.21
C ARG A 120 4.27 -6.42 -8.69
N THR A 121 4.50 -5.64 -9.74
CA THR A 121 3.44 -4.86 -10.37
C THR A 121 2.48 -5.80 -11.07
N ARG A 122 1.20 -5.66 -10.75
CA ARG A 122 0.08 -6.35 -11.40
C ARG A 122 -0.75 -5.33 -12.17
N SER A 123 -1.71 -5.79 -12.94
CA SER A 123 -2.70 -4.87 -13.52
C SER A 123 -3.43 -4.10 -12.41
N ASN A 124 -3.95 -2.92 -12.72
CA ASN A 124 -4.67 -2.11 -11.72
C ASN A 124 -5.79 -2.91 -11.05
N GLY A 125 -6.57 -3.67 -11.83
CA GLY A 125 -7.63 -4.51 -11.29
C GLY A 125 -7.14 -5.67 -10.41
N GLU A 126 -5.97 -6.24 -10.70
CA GLU A 126 -5.37 -7.27 -9.83
C GLU A 126 -4.86 -6.66 -8.52
N SER A 127 -4.28 -5.47 -8.59
CA SER A 127 -3.80 -4.76 -7.40
C SER A 127 -4.96 -4.34 -6.50
N ALA A 128 -6.07 -3.86 -7.08
CA ALA A 128 -7.27 -3.51 -6.35
C ALA A 128 -7.91 -4.74 -5.67
N LEU A 129 -8.06 -5.86 -6.41
CA LEU A 129 -8.57 -7.10 -5.81
C LEU A 129 -7.69 -7.59 -4.67
N GLN A 130 -6.36 -7.53 -4.84
CA GLN A 130 -5.42 -7.90 -3.80
C GLN A 130 -5.53 -7.00 -2.57
N TYR A 131 -5.77 -5.69 -2.76
CA TYR A 131 -6.00 -4.76 -1.66
C TYR A 131 -7.19 -5.20 -0.80
N PHE A 132 -8.35 -5.49 -1.41
CA PHE A 132 -9.52 -5.99 -0.69
C PHE A 132 -9.23 -7.30 0.05
N GLN A 133 -8.54 -8.25 -0.59
CA GLN A 133 -8.15 -9.52 0.04
C GLN A 133 -7.24 -9.35 1.25
N HIS A 134 -6.43 -8.28 1.28
CA HIS A 134 -5.58 -7.96 2.43
C HIS A 134 -6.30 -7.20 3.54
N GLN A 135 -7.25 -6.34 3.18
CA GLN A 135 -7.95 -5.50 4.14
C GLN A 135 -9.12 -6.21 4.83
N ILE A 136 -9.83 -7.07 4.11
CA ILE A 136 -10.97 -7.80 4.63
C ILE A 136 -10.48 -9.01 5.44
N ARG A 137 -10.80 -8.99 6.73
CA ARG A 137 -10.41 -10.02 7.69
C ARG A 137 -11.65 -10.52 8.42
N SER A 138 -11.54 -11.69 9.08
CA SER A 138 -12.63 -12.27 9.87
C SER A 138 -13.09 -11.36 11.02
N ASP A 139 -14.32 -11.55 11.42
CA ASP A 139 -14.96 -10.91 12.59
C ASP A 139 -14.91 -9.38 12.53
N ALA A 140 -15.36 -8.78 11.44
CA ALA A 140 -15.39 -7.33 11.28
C ALA A 140 -16.53 -6.86 10.35
N LEU A 141 -17.01 -5.63 10.56
CA LEU A 141 -17.96 -4.96 9.69
C LEU A 141 -17.20 -4.10 8.68
N TYR A 142 -17.52 -4.28 7.40
CA TYR A 142 -16.96 -3.49 6.31
C TYR A 142 -18.04 -2.71 5.59
N LEU A 143 -17.82 -1.40 5.43
CA LEU A 143 -18.54 -0.58 4.46
C LEU A 143 -17.65 -0.39 3.24
N LEU A 144 -18.15 -0.71 2.06
CA LEU A 144 -17.41 -0.57 0.80
C LEU A 144 -18.08 0.50 -0.05
N ASP A 145 -17.33 1.54 -0.41
CA ASP A 145 -17.81 2.63 -1.26
C ASP A 145 -17.18 2.49 -2.65
N GLU A 146 -18.01 2.18 -3.64
CA GLU A 146 -17.65 2.00 -5.05
C GLU A 146 -16.48 1.00 -5.26
N PRO A 147 -16.53 -0.20 -4.66
CA PRO A 147 -15.43 -1.14 -4.74
C PRO A 147 -15.13 -1.64 -6.15
N GLU A 148 -16.08 -1.46 -7.08
CA GLU A 148 -15.96 -1.84 -8.49
C GLU A 148 -15.17 -0.86 -9.36
N ASN A 149 -14.95 0.38 -8.91
CA ASN A 149 -14.43 1.47 -9.75
C ASN A 149 -13.09 1.19 -10.45
N SER A 150 -12.24 0.37 -9.86
CA SER A 150 -10.92 0.04 -10.42
C SER A 150 -10.85 -1.36 -11.01
N LEU A 151 -11.99 -2.06 -11.13
CA LEU A 151 -12.05 -3.46 -11.49
C LEU A 151 -12.67 -3.68 -12.87
N SER A 152 -12.07 -4.58 -13.67
CA SER A 152 -12.75 -5.13 -14.85
C SER A 152 -13.94 -5.99 -14.46
N ALA A 153 -14.89 -6.19 -15.35
CA ALA A 153 -16.09 -7.02 -15.09
C ALA A 153 -15.75 -8.41 -14.53
N GLU A 154 -14.71 -9.05 -15.05
CA GLU A 154 -14.21 -10.34 -14.54
C GLU A 154 -13.75 -10.23 -13.07
N LYS A 155 -13.04 -9.15 -12.74
CA LYS A 155 -12.53 -8.92 -11.38
C LYS A 155 -13.62 -8.50 -10.40
N GLN A 156 -14.67 -7.83 -10.88
CA GLN A 156 -15.87 -7.54 -10.08
C GLN A 156 -16.56 -8.82 -9.64
N ILE A 157 -16.69 -9.81 -10.53
CA ILE A 157 -17.24 -11.12 -10.18
C ILE A 157 -16.40 -11.81 -9.12
N LEU A 158 -15.07 -11.84 -9.29
CA LEU A 158 -14.16 -12.42 -8.31
C LEU A 158 -14.21 -11.71 -6.95
N LEU A 159 -14.36 -10.38 -6.94
CA LEU A 159 -14.56 -9.63 -5.71
C LEU A 159 -15.87 -9.99 -5.04
N ALA A 160 -16.98 -10.06 -5.80
CA ALA A 160 -18.28 -10.43 -5.26
C ALA A 160 -18.26 -11.84 -4.63
N GLU A 161 -17.67 -12.82 -5.30
CA GLU A 161 -17.49 -14.17 -4.77
C GLU A 161 -16.64 -14.17 -3.47
N PHE A 162 -15.56 -13.40 -3.45
CA PHE A 162 -14.72 -13.26 -2.25
C PHE A 162 -15.47 -12.63 -1.08
N LEU A 163 -16.27 -11.58 -1.33
CA LEU A 163 -17.07 -10.91 -0.30
C LEU A 163 -18.18 -11.85 0.22
N GLU A 164 -18.85 -12.58 -0.67
CA GLU A 164 -19.86 -13.56 -0.27
C GLU A 164 -19.27 -14.67 0.61
N GLN A 165 -18.09 -15.19 0.25
CA GLN A 165 -17.40 -16.19 1.06
C GLN A 165 -16.95 -15.60 2.41
N SER A 166 -16.47 -14.37 2.42
CA SER A 166 -16.07 -13.68 3.65
C SER A 166 -17.25 -13.50 4.61
N ALA A 167 -18.42 -13.11 4.09
CA ALA A 167 -19.64 -12.99 4.89
C ALA A 167 -20.13 -14.34 5.43
N ARG A 168 -20.06 -15.40 4.61
CA ARG A 168 -20.59 -16.72 5.00
C ARG A 168 -19.70 -17.47 5.98
N PHE A 169 -18.39 -17.40 5.82
CA PHE A 169 -17.46 -18.29 6.52
C PHE A 169 -16.52 -17.58 7.52
N TYR A 170 -16.36 -16.27 7.38
CA TYR A 170 -15.40 -15.51 8.21
C TYR A 170 -16.06 -14.48 9.13
N GLY A 171 -17.40 -14.43 9.17
CA GLY A 171 -18.14 -13.55 10.08
C GLY A 171 -17.99 -12.05 9.73
N CYS A 172 -17.82 -11.72 8.46
CA CYS A 172 -17.72 -10.33 7.98
C CYS A 172 -19.11 -9.76 7.68
#